data_1cd66479e0d22cbb78a4309bd36b1c13
#
_entry.id   1cd66479e0d22cbb78a4309bd36b1c13
#
_cell.length_a   1.000
_cell.length_b   1.000
_cell.length_c   1.000
_cell.angle_alpha   90.00
_cell.angle_beta   90.00
_cell.angle_gamma   90.00
#
_symmetry.space_group_name_H-M   'P 1'
#
loop_
_entity.id
_entity.type
_entity.pdbx_description
1 polymer ?
#
loop_
_entity_poly.entity_id
_entity_poly.type
_entity_poly.pdbx_seq_one_letter_code
_entity_poly.pdbx_strand_id
1 'polypeptide(L)'
;AKFSALAVFAKSLITPHQYRAIVIFVANDVTGSEEDISAEEVQRLAKYVCDISLAHQPDAPVFIVEITPTPSRFAHYEAIRSVNDRLRGIALTKPGTHFIATAEDYLDEQKQPRGEYFIEDKLHQNQDGYVLWGRLIKQRLDEVLGP
;
A
#
# COMPACT_ATOMS: atom_id res chain seq x y z
N ALA A 1 5.97 7.98 3.52
CA ALA A 1 7.16 7.49 2.82
C ALA A 1 6.92 7.47 1.31
N LYS A 2 8.01 7.42 0.55
CA LYS A 2 8.02 7.24 -0.91
C LYS A 2 8.71 5.92 -1.23
N PHE A 3 8.29 5.24 -2.31
CA PHE A 3 8.97 4.01 -2.77
C PHE A 3 10.43 4.26 -3.14
N SER A 4 10.75 5.44 -3.67
CA SER A 4 12.16 5.80 -3.96
C SER A 4 13.04 5.75 -2.71
N ALA A 5 12.55 6.26 -1.58
CA ALA A 5 13.26 6.19 -0.31
C ALA A 5 13.30 4.76 0.23
N LEU A 6 12.19 4.03 0.21
CA LEU A 6 12.13 2.65 0.66
C LEU A 6 13.08 1.76 -0.15
N ALA A 7 13.15 1.94 -1.47
CA ALA A 7 14.03 1.15 -2.33
C ALA A 7 15.53 1.33 -1.97
N VAL A 8 15.95 2.55 -1.62
CA VAL A 8 17.33 2.82 -1.19
C VAL A 8 17.70 2.04 0.06
N PHE A 9 16.79 1.96 1.03
CA PHE A 9 17.03 1.34 2.32
C PHE A 9 16.50 -0.09 2.45
N ALA A 10 15.88 -0.65 1.41
CA ALA A 10 15.17 -1.93 1.48
C ALA A 10 16.02 -3.06 2.03
N LYS A 11 17.25 -3.24 1.54
CA LYS A 11 18.14 -4.29 2.05
C LYS A 11 18.42 -4.13 3.54
N SER A 12 18.81 -2.93 3.95
CA SER A 12 19.16 -2.67 5.36
C SER A 12 17.98 -2.76 6.32
N LEU A 13 16.75 -2.55 5.82
CA LEU A 13 15.54 -2.67 6.61
C LEU A 13 15.02 -4.11 6.67
N ILE A 14 15.20 -4.89 5.60
CA ILE A 14 14.58 -6.21 5.45
C ILE A 14 15.51 -7.33 5.90
N THR A 15 16.76 -7.33 5.41
CA THR A 15 17.65 -8.47 5.57
C THR A 15 18.12 -8.77 7.02
N PRO A 16 18.15 -7.81 7.97
CA PRO A 16 18.48 -8.14 9.35
C PRO A 16 17.38 -8.89 10.11
N HIS A 17 16.19 -9.02 9.55
CA HIS A 17 15.02 -9.56 10.25
C HIS A 17 14.54 -10.89 9.68
N GLN A 18 13.92 -11.69 10.55
CA GLN A 18 13.14 -12.87 10.18
C GLN A 18 11.66 -12.57 10.44
N TYR A 19 10.77 -12.91 9.48
CA TYR A 19 9.35 -12.61 9.57
C TYR A 19 8.51 -13.69 8.88
N ARG A 20 7.25 -13.84 9.29
CA ARG A 20 6.28 -14.72 8.64
C ARG A 20 5.65 -14.09 7.39
N ALA A 21 5.62 -12.79 7.33
CA ALA A 21 5.11 -12.00 6.20
C ALA A 21 5.67 -10.59 6.30
N ILE A 22 5.68 -9.87 5.18
CA ILE A 22 5.96 -8.44 5.17
C ILE A 22 4.76 -7.70 4.59
N VAL A 23 4.36 -6.60 5.22
CA VAL A 23 3.26 -5.75 4.77
C VAL A 23 3.84 -4.39 4.40
N ILE A 24 3.59 -3.95 3.18
CA ILE A 24 4.14 -2.71 2.62
C ILE A 24 3.00 -1.74 2.35
N PHE A 25 3.08 -0.55 2.97
CA PHE A 25 2.20 0.57 2.67
C PHE A 25 3.05 1.81 2.38
N VAL A 26 2.95 2.33 1.15
CA VAL A 26 3.68 3.53 0.72
C VAL A 26 2.76 4.37 -0.16
N ALA A 27 2.50 5.61 0.24
CA ALA A 27 1.43 6.42 -0.33
C ALA A 27 1.86 7.83 -0.77
N ASN A 28 3.14 8.20 -0.66
CA ASN A 28 3.56 9.57 -0.90
C ASN A 28 4.29 9.81 -2.24
N ASP A 29 4.18 8.87 -3.17
CA ASP A 29 4.75 9.01 -4.51
C ASP A 29 3.85 9.78 -5.46
N VAL A 30 2.53 9.78 -5.20
CA VAL A 30 1.54 10.54 -5.98
C VAL A 30 0.65 11.32 -5.03
N THR A 31 0.86 12.63 -4.98
CA THR A 31 0.20 13.54 -4.04
C THR A 31 -0.43 14.76 -4.70
N GLY A 32 -0.21 14.94 -6.01
CA GLY A 32 -0.57 16.13 -6.76
C GLY A 32 0.55 17.18 -6.79
N SER A 33 1.76 16.83 -6.39
CA SER A 33 2.91 17.71 -6.38
C SER A 33 3.75 17.56 -7.66
N GLU A 34 4.58 18.56 -7.95
CA GLU A 34 5.53 18.50 -9.08
C GLU A 34 6.63 17.44 -8.88
N GLU A 35 6.79 16.95 -7.66
CA GLU A 35 7.75 15.91 -7.32
C GLU A 35 7.19 14.49 -7.53
N ASP A 36 5.93 14.36 -7.91
CA ASP A 36 5.31 13.07 -8.15
C ASP A 36 6.02 12.32 -9.28
N ILE A 37 6.19 11.03 -9.09
CA ILE A 37 6.75 10.14 -10.11
C ILE A 37 5.63 9.39 -10.84
N SER A 38 5.94 8.82 -12.00
CA SER A 38 4.95 8.09 -12.80
C SER A 38 4.50 6.79 -12.10
N ALA A 39 3.31 6.32 -12.47
CA ALA A 39 2.79 5.05 -11.99
C ALA A 39 3.71 3.88 -12.38
N GLU A 40 4.32 3.94 -13.56
CA GLU A 40 5.31 2.97 -14.04
C GLU A 40 6.55 2.93 -13.14
N GLU A 41 7.04 4.11 -12.73
CA GLU A 41 8.21 4.19 -11.86
C GLU A 41 7.88 3.69 -10.45
N VAL A 42 6.69 4.01 -9.90
CA VAL A 42 6.22 3.44 -8.64
C VAL A 42 6.20 1.91 -8.73
N GLN A 43 5.65 1.36 -9.82
CA GLN A 43 5.62 -0.09 -10.04
C GLN A 43 7.02 -0.69 -10.05
N ARG A 44 7.96 -0.07 -10.75
CA ARG A 44 9.35 -0.55 -10.84
C ARG A 44 10.00 -0.61 -9.47
N LEU A 45 9.86 0.44 -8.66
CA LEU A 45 10.41 0.52 -7.32
C LEU A 45 9.73 -0.47 -6.36
N ALA A 46 8.41 -0.61 -6.44
CA ALA A 46 7.67 -1.58 -5.63
C ALA A 46 8.08 -3.02 -5.95
N LYS A 47 8.25 -3.36 -7.21
CA LYS A 47 8.75 -4.69 -7.65
C LYS A 47 10.14 -4.95 -7.08
N TYR A 48 11.02 -3.97 -7.10
CA TYR A 48 12.36 -4.09 -6.53
C TYR A 48 12.32 -4.42 -5.03
N VAL A 49 11.45 -3.75 -4.26
CA VAL A 49 11.28 -4.04 -2.83
C VAL A 49 10.73 -5.45 -2.62
N CYS A 50 9.76 -5.87 -3.42
CA CYS A 50 9.23 -7.24 -3.39
C CYS A 50 10.32 -8.27 -3.70
N ASP A 51 11.18 -8.00 -4.70
CA ASP A 51 12.28 -8.89 -5.08
C ASP A 51 13.27 -9.08 -3.94
N ILE A 52 13.65 -8.00 -3.25
CA ILE A 52 14.53 -8.07 -2.08
C ILE A 52 13.88 -8.90 -0.97
N SER A 53 12.61 -8.66 -0.68
CA SER A 53 11.87 -9.36 0.38
C SER A 53 11.82 -10.87 0.11
N LEU A 54 11.46 -11.27 -1.10
CA LEU A 54 11.33 -12.67 -1.49
C LEU A 54 12.69 -13.36 -1.65
N ALA A 55 13.73 -12.65 -2.08
CA ALA A 55 15.08 -13.19 -2.13
C ALA A 55 15.63 -13.48 -0.73
N HIS A 56 15.29 -12.65 0.25
CA HIS A 56 15.70 -12.84 1.65
C HIS A 56 14.92 -13.97 2.32
N GLN A 57 13.60 -14.00 2.17
CA GLN A 57 12.72 -15.04 2.73
C GLN A 57 11.68 -15.50 1.69
N PRO A 58 12.04 -16.52 0.86
CA PRO A 58 11.18 -16.95 -0.26
C PRO A 58 9.79 -17.47 0.18
N ASP A 59 9.70 -18.01 1.40
CA ASP A 59 8.46 -18.59 1.93
C ASP A 59 7.59 -17.58 2.70
N ALA A 60 8.10 -16.36 2.91
CA ALA A 60 7.36 -15.31 3.59
C ALA A 60 6.65 -14.42 2.56
N PRO A 61 5.32 -14.45 2.48
CA PRO A 61 4.60 -13.66 1.49
C PRO A 61 4.75 -12.15 1.72
N VAL A 62 4.71 -11.41 0.62
CA VAL A 62 4.73 -9.95 0.60
C VAL A 62 3.31 -9.45 0.31
N PHE A 63 2.82 -8.55 1.15
CA PHE A 63 1.52 -7.91 0.99
C PHE A 63 1.72 -6.44 0.66
N ILE A 64 1.07 -5.97 -0.39
CA ILE A 64 1.06 -4.56 -0.79
C ILE A 64 -0.32 -4.00 -0.46
N VAL A 65 -0.38 -2.98 0.40
CA VAL A 65 -1.63 -2.34 0.80
C VAL A 65 -2.01 -1.27 -0.20
N GLU A 66 -3.26 -1.29 -0.62
CA GLU A 66 -3.84 -0.28 -1.50
C GLU A 66 -3.75 1.12 -0.88
N ILE A 67 -3.42 2.11 -1.69
CA ILE A 67 -3.36 3.50 -1.24
C ILE A 67 -4.77 4.00 -0.97
N THR A 68 -4.97 4.51 0.24
CA THR A 68 -6.26 4.98 0.75
C THR A 68 -6.71 6.26 0.03
N PRO A 69 -7.98 6.34 -0.41
CA PRO A 69 -8.54 7.60 -0.86
C PRO A 69 -8.76 8.53 0.33
N THR A 70 -8.01 9.63 0.39
CA THR A 70 -8.10 10.61 1.47
C THR A 70 -8.78 11.88 0.98
N PRO A 71 -9.55 12.57 1.84
CA PRO A 71 -10.20 13.82 1.41
C PRO A 71 -9.22 14.86 0.86
N SER A 72 -8.04 15.01 1.48
CA SER A 72 -7.05 16.00 1.06
C SER A 72 -6.40 15.72 -0.30
N ARG A 73 -6.36 14.44 -0.72
CA ARG A 73 -5.75 14.03 -1.99
C ARG A 73 -6.77 13.58 -3.04
N PHE A 74 -8.05 13.72 -2.76
CA PHE A 74 -9.09 13.18 -3.63
C PHE A 74 -9.13 13.84 -5.00
N ALA A 75 -8.71 15.10 -5.14
CA ALA A 75 -8.55 15.78 -6.42
C ALA A 75 -7.57 15.06 -7.37
N HIS A 76 -6.65 14.26 -6.83
CA HIS A 76 -5.65 13.49 -7.57
C HIS A 76 -5.92 11.98 -7.52
N TYR A 77 -7.12 11.58 -7.12
CA TYR A 77 -7.41 10.17 -6.88
C TYR A 77 -7.34 9.31 -8.13
N GLU A 78 -7.59 9.84 -9.32
CA GLU A 78 -7.41 9.10 -10.57
C GLU A 78 -5.95 8.66 -10.76
N ALA A 79 -5.00 9.55 -10.50
CA ALA A 79 -3.58 9.22 -10.55
C ALA A 79 -3.21 8.18 -9.47
N ILE A 80 -3.77 8.30 -8.27
CA ILE A 80 -3.60 7.31 -7.19
C ILE A 80 -4.19 5.95 -7.60
N ARG A 81 -5.35 5.92 -8.23
CA ARG A 81 -5.94 4.68 -8.74
C ARG A 81 -5.05 4.00 -9.78
N SER A 82 -4.44 4.78 -10.65
CA SER A 82 -3.48 4.25 -11.64
C SER A 82 -2.29 3.57 -10.95
N VAL A 83 -1.78 4.16 -9.88
CA VAL A 83 -0.74 3.51 -9.05
C VAL A 83 -1.28 2.24 -8.40
N ASN A 84 -2.47 2.27 -7.80
CA ASN A 84 -3.08 1.09 -7.18
C ASN A 84 -3.26 -0.05 -8.18
N ASP A 85 -3.68 0.23 -9.40
CA ASP A 85 -3.81 -0.77 -10.46
C ASP A 85 -2.45 -1.42 -10.79
N ARG A 86 -1.38 -0.63 -10.82
CA ARG A 86 -0.02 -1.12 -11.03
C ARG A 86 0.46 -1.99 -9.86
N LEU A 87 0.18 -1.59 -8.63
CA LEU A 87 0.53 -2.38 -7.44
C LEU A 87 -0.25 -3.70 -7.41
N ARG A 88 -1.53 -3.67 -7.74
CA ARG A 88 -2.35 -4.89 -7.90
C ARG A 88 -1.77 -5.81 -8.99
N GLY A 89 -1.31 -5.24 -10.09
CA GLY A 89 -0.66 -5.97 -11.17
C GLY A 89 0.59 -6.74 -10.72
N ILE A 90 1.39 -6.20 -9.81
CA ILE A 90 2.52 -6.92 -9.21
C ILE A 90 2.03 -8.18 -8.49
N ALA A 91 1.00 -8.03 -7.65
CA ALA A 91 0.44 -9.13 -6.89
C ALA A 91 -0.16 -10.23 -7.77
N LEU A 92 -0.71 -9.87 -8.93
CA LEU A 92 -1.29 -10.82 -9.88
C LEU A 92 -0.24 -11.57 -10.71
N THR A 93 0.94 -11.01 -10.88
CA THR A 93 1.96 -11.55 -11.81
C THR A 93 3.21 -12.08 -11.12
N LYS A 94 3.45 -11.71 -9.85
CA LYS A 94 4.64 -12.13 -9.11
C LYS A 94 4.25 -13.14 -8.02
N PRO A 95 4.68 -14.41 -8.11
CA PRO A 95 4.42 -15.41 -7.06
C PRO A 95 4.94 -14.95 -5.69
N GLY A 96 4.15 -15.21 -4.63
CA GLY A 96 4.51 -14.81 -3.27
C GLY A 96 4.14 -13.36 -2.92
N THR A 97 3.49 -12.64 -3.84
CA THR A 97 2.96 -11.29 -3.57
C THR A 97 1.44 -11.28 -3.55
N HIS A 98 0.87 -10.45 -2.69
CA HIS A 98 -0.56 -10.32 -2.48
C HIS A 98 -0.94 -8.85 -2.37
N PHE A 99 -2.14 -8.50 -2.83
CA PHE A 99 -2.69 -7.15 -2.72
C PHE A 99 -3.73 -7.12 -1.62
N ILE A 100 -3.70 -6.07 -0.79
CA ILE A 100 -4.72 -5.82 0.22
C ILE A 100 -5.58 -4.66 -0.25
N ALA A 101 -6.76 -4.98 -0.78
CA ALA A 101 -7.73 -3.98 -1.22
C ALA A 101 -8.39 -3.32 -0.01
N THR A 102 -8.36 -2.00 0.07
CA THR A 102 -8.91 -1.23 1.17
C THR A 102 -9.75 -0.04 0.72
N ALA A 103 -9.54 0.46 -0.49
CA ALA A 103 -10.05 1.75 -0.92
C ALA A 103 -11.58 1.86 -0.87
N GLU A 104 -12.30 0.82 -1.28
CA GLU A 104 -13.77 0.85 -1.32
C GLU A 104 -14.41 1.08 0.06
N ASP A 105 -13.78 0.57 1.12
CA ASP A 105 -14.28 0.73 2.49
C ASP A 105 -14.14 2.17 3.01
N TYR A 106 -13.32 2.99 2.36
CA TYR A 106 -13.14 4.41 2.68
C TYR A 106 -13.96 5.34 1.79
N LEU A 107 -14.75 4.79 0.88
CA LEU A 107 -15.64 5.56 0.00
C LEU A 107 -17.10 5.35 0.41
N ASP A 108 -17.90 6.41 0.28
CA ASP A 108 -19.33 6.33 0.49
C ASP A 108 -20.08 5.83 -0.77
N GLU A 109 -21.40 5.82 -0.73
CA GLU A 109 -22.24 5.37 -1.85
C GLU A 109 -22.08 6.25 -3.10
N GLN A 110 -21.67 7.52 -2.93
CA GLN A 110 -21.38 8.44 -4.02
C GLN A 110 -19.92 8.41 -4.46
N LYS A 111 -19.15 7.43 -3.96
CA LYS A 111 -17.70 7.27 -4.24
C LYS A 111 -16.87 8.46 -3.78
N GLN A 112 -17.27 9.12 -2.69
CA GLN A 112 -16.51 10.18 -2.04
C GLN A 112 -15.82 9.66 -0.79
N PRO A 113 -14.66 10.23 -0.39
CA PRO A 113 -13.97 9.80 0.82
C PRO A 113 -14.81 10.00 2.07
N ARG A 114 -14.83 8.99 2.92
CA ARG A 114 -15.57 9.01 4.19
C ARG A 114 -14.76 9.79 5.24
N GLY A 115 -15.07 11.08 5.39
CA GLY A 115 -14.36 12.00 6.27
C GLY A 115 -14.29 11.57 7.73
N GLU A 116 -15.25 10.77 8.21
CA GLU A 116 -15.29 10.26 9.59
C GLU A 116 -14.08 9.39 9.98
N TYR A 117 -13.28 8.93 9.02
CA TYR A 117 -12.09 8.11 9.27
C TYR A 117 -10.79 8.89 9.35
N PHE A 118 -10.84 10.22 9.22
CA PHE A 118 -9.64 11.06 9.14
C PHE A 118 -9.64 12.13 10.22
N ILE A 119 -8.43 12.57 10.63
CA ILE A 119 -8.26 13.71 11.53
C ILE A 119 -8.41 15.04 10.77
N GLU A 120 -8.19 16.17 11.44
CA GLU A 120 -8.42 17.52 10.92
C GLU A 120 -7.65 17.83 9.63
N ASP A 121 -6.47 17.21 9.42
CA ASP A 121 -5.68 17.40 8.20
C ASP A 121 -6.27 16.70 6.97
N LYS A 122 -7.31 15.89 7.14
CA LYS A 122 -8.01 15.14 6.08
C LYS A 122 -7.09 14.21 5.30
N LEU A 123 -5.97 13.82 5.88
CA LEU A 123 -4.96 12.94 5.30
C LEU A 123 -4.68 11.74 6.19
N HIS A 124 -4.36 11.97 7.47
CA HIS A 124 -4.07 10.91 8.41
C HIS A 124 -5.36 10.36 9.00
N GLN A 125 -5.39 9.05 9.20
CA GLN A 125 -6.54 8.37 9.77
C GLN A 125 -6.65 8.67 11.27
N ASN A 126 -7.89 8.72 11.76
CA ASN A 126 -8.19 8.73 13.19
C ASN A 126 -8.27 7.29 13.73
N GLN A 127 -8.67 7.13 15.00
CA GLN A 127 -8.78 5.84 15.65
C GLN A 127 -9.72 4.88 14.88
N ASP A 128 -10.89 5.36 14.46
CA ASP A 128 -11.86 4.53 13.74
C ASP A 128 -11.33 4.10 12.36
N GLY A 129 -10.62 5.00 11.68
CA GLY A 129 -9.94 4.69 10.43
C GLY A 129 -8.90 3.59 10.60
N TYR A 130 -8.07 3.67 11.63
CA TYR A 130 -7.08 2.64 11.92
C TYR A 130 -7.70 1.30 12.34
N VAL A 131 -8.82 1.32 13.05
CA VAL A 131 -9.56 0.08 13.38
C VAL A 131 -10.07 -0.59 12.10
N LEU A 132 -10.67 0.16 11.21
CA LEU A 132 -11.11 -0.35 9.91
C LEU A 132 -9.93 -0.92 9.12
N TRP A 133 -8.86 -0.16 9.00
CA TRP A 133 -7.67 -0.52 8.25
C TRP A 133 -7.02 -1.81 8.78
N GLY A 134 -6.85 -1.88 10.10
CA GLY A 134 -6.30 -3.06 10.78
C GLY A 134 -7.15 -4.31 10.55
N ARG A 135 -8.48 -4.17 10.56
CA ARG A 135 -9.40 -5.27 10.27
C ARG A 135 -9.23 -5.79 8.83
N LEU A 136 -9.18 -4.89 7.85
CA LEU A 136 -9.02 -5.26 6.44
C LEU A 136 -7.67 -5.94 6.19
N ILE A 137 -6.59 -5.41 6.77
CA ILE A 137 -5.26 -6.01 6.67
C ILE A 137 -5.26 -7.39 7.32
N LYS A 138 -5.76 -7.51 8.55
CA LYS A 138 -5.81 -8.79 9.27
C LYS A 138 -6.60 -9.84 8.50
N GLN A 139 -7.77 -9.47 7.97
CA GLN A 139 -8.59 -10.38 7.18
C GLN A 139 -7.81 -10.95 5.99
N ARG A 140 -7.09 -10.12 5.27
CA ARG A 140 -6.30 -10.57 4.12
C ARG A 140 -5.11 -11.44 4.53
N LEU A 141 -4.45 -11.09 5.62
CA LEU A 141 -3.39 -11.93 6.19
C LEU A 141 -3.91 -13.32 6.56
N ASP A 142 -5.06 -13.40 7.22
CA ASP A 142 -5.68 -14.68 7.62
C ASP A 142 -6.06 -15.53 6.40
N GLU A 143 -6.53 -14.91 5.30
CA GLU A 143 -6.85 -15.62 4.05
C GLU A 143 -5.63 -16.33 3.44
N VAL A 144 -4.46 -15.73 3.55
CA VAL A 144 -3.22 -16.24 2.94
C VAL A 144 -2.41 -17.12 3.90
N LEU A 145 -2.28 -16.70 5.15
CA LEU A 145 -1.43 -17.36 6.14
C LEU A 145 -2.17 -18.40 6.99
N GLY A 146 -3.50 -18.37 6.96
CA GLY A 146 -4.34 -19.07 7.90
C GLY A 146 -4.55 -18.26 9.18
N PRO A 147 -5.63 -18.53 9.90
CA PRO A 147 -5.98 -17.82 11.14
C PRO A 147 -4.97 -18.05 12.29
#